data_9d2fb0944df824faeaf7877cca795abe
#
_entry.id   9d2fb0944df824faeaf7877cca795abe
#
_cell.length_a   1.000
_cell.length_b   1.000
_cell.length_c   1.000
_cell.angle_alpha   90.00
_cell.angle_beta   90.00
_cell.angle_gamma   90.00
#
_symmetry.space_group_name_H-M   'P 1'
#
loop_
_entity.id
_entity.type
_entity.pdbx_description
1 polymer ?
#
loop_
_entity_poly.entity_id
_entity_poly.type
_entity_poly.pdbx_seq_one_letter_code
_entity_poly.pdbx_strand_id
1 'polypeptide(L)'
;SPKCIYYKNKDYLVDVKTASSLQADLHDRLSTDFSGKAINLSSMFGLKDKDCTIYPGELVTIFGPTGANKTTLAQCIALGYDFANDTIRREWTMPTLYLSLELSGWYMHRRNLQIVSGLDKKEVSKSYRYIGEKFKDYVEHIVMQTISPDADLIQKQIRELQPRLVVVDYIDLVETPRNVRGEYEQVRYVSHYLSNLAVNMDIIIVQISQVSREYSRNEVLDIYAG
;
A
#
# COMPACT_ATOMS: atom_id res chain seq x y z
N SER A 1 -4.30 -16.51 34.46
CA SER A 1 -3.93 -16.60 33.03
C SER A 1 -5.19 -16.68 32.17
N PRO A 2 -5.41 -15.80 31.20
CA PRO A 2 -6.55 -15.88 30.31
C PRO A 2 -6.45 -17.16 29.48
N LYS A 3 -7.54 -17.95 29.47
CA LYS A 3 -7.64 -19.14 28.64
C LYS A 3 -7.82 -18.69 27.19
N CYS A 4 -6.80 -18.89 26.35
CA CYS A 4 -6.95 -18.78 24.90
C CYS A 4 -7.99 -19.80 24.44
N ILE A 5 -9.09 -19.34 23.89
CA ILE A 5 -10.09 -20.21 23.26
C ILE A 5 -9.63 -20.40 21.81
N TYR A 6 -9.03 -21.57 21.54
CA TYR A 6 -8.67 -21.96 20.18
C TYR A 6 -9.93 -22.42 19.44
N TYR A 7 -10.41 -21.65 18.50
CA TYR A 7 -11.34 -22.15 17.48
C TYR A 7 -10.51 -22.88 16.40
N LYS A 8 -10.63 -24.21 16.38
CA LYS A 8 -10.06 -25.07 15.34
C LYS A 8 -10.87 -24.94 14.05
N ASN A 9 -10.72 -23.86 13.33
CA ASN A 9 -11.06 -23.79 11.92
C ASN A 9 -10.13 -22.81 11.21
N LYS A 10 -9.13 -23.40 10.54
CA LYS A 10 -8.28 -22.82 9.51
C LYS A 10 -7.69 -21.44 9.80
N ASP A 11 -6.45 -21.45 10.29
CA ASP A 11 -5.40 -20.42 10.12
C ASP A 11 -5.64 -18.99 10.66
N TYR A 12 -6.67 -18.74 11.45
CA TYR A 12 -6.87 -17.48 12.14
C TYR A 12 -6.65 -17.69 13.65
N LEU A 13 -5.53 -17.23 14.17
CA LEU A 13 -5.37 -17.00 15.61
C LEU A 13 -6.29 -15.83 15.98
N VAL A 14 -7.44 -16.13 16.55
CA VAL A 14 -8.27 -15.09 17.17
C VAL A 14 -7.62 -14.73 18.50
N ASP A 15 -6.87 -13.62 18.50
CA ASP A 15 -6.26 -13.07 19.70
C ASP A 15 -7.33 -12.32 20.49
N VAL A 16 -7.89 -13.00 21.50
CA VAL A 16 -8.88 -12.39 22.41
C VAL A 16 -8.13 -11.68 23.54
N LYS A 17 -8.11 -10.34 23.50
CA LYS A 17 -7.41 -9.49 24.45
C LYS A 17 -8.34 -8.93 25.51
N THR A 18 -7.86 -8.84 26.76
CA THR A 18 -8.54 -8.12 27.83
C THR A 18 -8.27 -6.62 27.73
N ALA A 19 -9.09 -5.79 28.37
CA ALA A 19 -8.87 -4.35 28.42
C ALA A 19 -7.49 -3.99 28.99
N SER A 20 -7.01 -4.73 29.99
CA SER A 20 -5.66 -4.53 30.58
C SER A 20 -4.55 -4.86 29.58
N SER A 21 -4.71 -5.92 28.79
CA SER A 21 -3.77 -6.29 27.73
C SER A 21 -3.76 -5.22 26.62
N LEU A 22 -4.93 -4.74 26.22
CA LEU A 22 -5.05 -3.67 25.21
C LEU A 22 -4.46 -2.34 25.70
N GLN A 23 -4.55 -2.06 27.02
CA GLN A 23 -3.91 -0.86 27.62
C GLN A 23 -2.39 -0.95 27.55
N ALA A 24 -1.80 -2.14 27.76
CA ALA A 24 -0.37 -2.36 27.61
C ALA A 24 0.05 -2.19 26.12
N ASP A 25 -0.68 -2.80 25.20
CA ASP A 25 -0.42 -2.65 23.75
C ASP A 25 -0.50 -1.18 23.31
N LEU A 26 -1.48 -0.43 23.84
CA LEU A 26 -1.62 0.99 23.56
C LEU A 26 -0.43 1.78 24.08
N HIS A 27 0.03 1.48 25.30
CA HIS A 27 1.20 2.13 25.89
C HIS A 27 2.44 1.85 25.03
N ASP A 28 2.67 0.60 24.64
CA ASP A 28 3.79 0.21 23.80
C ASP A 28 3.74 0.91 22.43
N ARG A 29 2.57 1.00 21.83
CA ARG A 29 2.39 1.74 20.56
C ARG A 29 2.66 3.23 20.71
N LEU A 30 2.13 3.88 21.74
CA LEU A 30 2.33 5.33 21.96
C LEU A 30 3.77 5.67 22.33
N SER A 31 4.51 4.75 22.96
CA SER A 31 5.94 4.92 23.29
C SER A 31 6.90 4.49 22.18
N THR A 32 6.40 3.83 21.13
CA THR A 32 7.23 3.36 20.02
C THR A 32 7.60 4.53 19.09
N ASP A 33 8.89 4.63 18.75
CA ASP A 33 9.34 5.46 17.64
C ASP A 33 8.97 4.80 16.31
N PHE A 34 8.06 5.43 15.58
CA PHE A 34 7.61 4.97 14.27
C PHE A 34 8.40 5.58 13.09
N SER A 35 9.51 6.26 13.34
CA SER A 35 10.39 6.76 12.27
C SER A 35 10.80 5.62 11.33
N GLY A 36 10.52 5.77 10.03
CA GLY A 36 10.76 4.72 9.02
C GLY A 36 9.89 3.46 9.16
N LYS A 37 8.82 3.52 9.98
CA LYS A 37 7.86 2.42 10.16
C LYS A 37 6.41 2.82 9.86
N ALA A 38 6.12 4.12 9.86
CA ALA A 38 4.81 4.68 9.55
C ALA A 38 4.93 5.63 8.34
N ILE A 39 3.82 5.84 7.65
CA ILE A 39 3.73 6.77 6.52
C ILE A 39 3.02 8.03 7.01
N ASN A 40 3.74 9.13 7.11
CA ASN A 40 3.17 10.42 7.52
C ASN A 40 2.75 11.23 6.29
N LEU A 41 1.48 11.10 5.89
CA LEU A 41 0.91 11.84 4.77
C LEU A 41 0.89 13.35 5.03
N SER A 42 0.73 13.78 6.29
CA SER A 42 0.77 15.20 6.62
C SER A 42 2.12 15.83 6.31
N SER A 43 3.21 15.14 6.65
CA SER A 43 4.56 15.57 6.28
C SER A 43 4.77 15.51 4.78
N MET A 44 4.34 14.44 4.10
CA MET A 44 4.49 14.27 2.66
C MET A 44 3.80 15.39 1.86
N PHE A 45 2.60 15.81 2.29
CA PHE A 45 1.82 16.84 1.61
C PHE A 45 1.94 18.24 2.23
N GLY A 46 2.74 18.42 3.27
CA GLY A 46 2.90 19.71 3.95
C GLY A 46 1.65 20.19 4.69
N LEU A 47 0.84 19.28 5.20
CA LEU A 47 -0.40 19.61 5.93
C LEU A 47 -0.07 19.95 7.38
N LYS A 48 -0.06 21.24 7.72
CA LYS A 48 0.43 21.72 9.04
C LYS A 48 -0.48 21.40 10.23
N ASP A 49 -1.78 21.32 10.01
CA ASP A 49 -2.79 21.27 11.09
C ASP A 49 -3.54 19.91 11.16
N LYS A 50 -3.02 18.89 10.49
CA LYS A 50 -3.65 17.57 10.46
C LYS A 50 -2.63 16.49 10.74
N ASP A 51 -2.98 15.54 11.59
CA ASP A 51 -2.24 14.30 11.72
C ASP A 51 -2.89 13.23 10.85
N CYS A 52 -2.20 12.90 9.78
CA CYS A 52 -2.60 11.88 8.80
C CYS A 52 -1.47 10.86 8.67
N THR A 53 -1.26 10.10 9.74
CA THR A 53 -0.23 9.07 9.79
C THR A 53 -0.86 7.69 9.63
N ILE A 54 -0.28 6.87 8.76
CA ILE A 54 -0.67 5.47 8.55
C ILE A 54 0.32 4.60 9.32
N TYR A 55 -0.20 3.80 10.21
CA TYR A 55 0.59 2.92 11.07
C TYR A 55 0.59 1.47 10.58
N PRO A 56 1.58 0.65 11.00
CA PRO A 56 1.54 -0.79 10.80
C PRO A 56 0.21 -1.38 11.31
N GLY A 57 -0.33 -2.33 10.57
CA GLY A 57 -1.66 -2.91 10.81
C GLY A 57 -2.80 -2.18 10.10
N GLU A 58 -2.53 -1.11 9.37
CA GLU A 58 -3.55 -0.33 8.67
C GLU A 58 -3.54 -0.58 7.16
N LEU A 59 -4.75 -0.52 6.57
CA LEU A 59 -4.96 -0.57 5.14
C LEU A 59 -5.52 0.77 4.66
N VAL A 60 -4.91 1.31 3.60
CA VAL A 60 -5.37 2.54 2.93
C VAL A 60 -5.78 2.22 1.51
N THR A 61 -6.90 2.78 1.08
CA THR A 61 -7.39 2.65 -0.29
C THR A 61 -7.22 3.96 -1.04
N ILE A 62 -6.47 3.91 -2.16
CA ILE A 62 -6.43 4.98 -3.16
C ILE A 62 -7.46 4.64 -4.22
N PHE A 63 -8.53 5.42 -4.33
CA PHE A 63 -9.56 5.18 -5.32
C PHE A 63 -9.79 6.40 -6.22
N GLY A 64 -10.31 6.16 -7.42
CA GLY A 64 -10.59 7.20 -8.39
C GLY A 64 -10.70 6.66 -9.81
N PRO A 65 -11.13 7.49 -10.78
CA PRO A 65 -11.27 7.07 -12.17
C PRO A 65 -9.94 6.72 -12.82
N THR A 66 -10.00 6.01 -13.95
CA THR A 66 -8.82 5.73 -14.78
C THR A 66 -8.16 7.04 -15.22
N GLY A 67 -6.85 7.12 -15.13
CA GLY A 67 -6.08 8.32 -15.48
C GLY A 67 -5.92 9.35 -14.34
N ALA A 68 -6.48 9.11 -13.16
CA ALA A 68 -6.32 9.99 -11.99
C ALA A 68 -4.95 9.87 -11.28
N ASN A 69 -3.94 9.29 -11.91
CA ASN A 69 -2.57 9.13 -11.38
C ASN A 69 -2.46 8.35 -10.06
N LYS A 70 -3.39 7.44 -9.76
CA LYS A 70 -3.38 6.62 -8.54
C LYS A 70 -2.07 5.82 -8.39
N THR A 71 -1.67 5.11 -9.44
CA THR A 71 -0.39 4.37 -9.51
C THR A 71 0.80 5.26 -9.21
N THR A 72 0.84 6.48 -9.78
CA THR A 72 1.93 7.44 -9.54
C THR A 72 1.95 7.88 -8.08
N LEU A 73 0.80 8.16 -7.48
CA LEU A 73 0.71 8.49 -6.06
C LEU A 73 1.23 7.36 -5.16
N ALA A 74 0.83 6.12 -5.44
CA ALA A 74 1.32 4.96 -4.70
C ALA A 74 2.85 4.76 -4.86
N GLN A 75 3.40 5.00 -6.06
CA GLN A 75 4.84 4.99 -6.28
C GLN A 75 5.54 6.11 -5.50
N CYS A 76 4.99 7.31 -5.48
CA CYS A 76 5.51 8.42 -4.67
C CYS A 76 5.51 8.10 -3.17
N ILE A 77 4.46 7.47 -2.67
CA ILE A 77 4.39 7.01 -1.27
C ILE A 77 5.51 5.98 -1.00
N ALA A 78 5.66 4.97 -1.85
CA ALA A 78 6.69 3.95 -1.71
C ALA A 78 8.12 4.52 -1.78
N LEU A 79 8.33 5.56 -2.56
CA LEU A 79 9.63 6.23 -2.74
C LEU A 79 9.92 7.29 -1.67
N GLY A 80 8.99 7.59 -0.75
CA GLY A 80 9.16 8.63 0.26
C GLY A 80 9.20 10.04 -0.35
N TYR A 81 8.33 10.32 -1.34
CA TYR A 81 8.29 11.60 -2.03
C TYR A 81 7.67 12.69 -1.15
N ASP A 82 8.40 13.77 -0.94
CA ASP A 82 7.96 14.97 -0.23
C ASP A 82 7.36 15.97 -1.24
N PHE A 83 6.02 15.96 -1.36
CA PHE A 83 5.29 16.84 -2.27
C PHE A 83 5.39 18.32 -1.87
N ALA A 84 5.64 18.60 -0.59
CA ALA A 84 5.75 19.98 -0.11
C ALA A 84 7.08 20.62 -0.55
N ASN A 85 8.14 19.83 -0.69
CA ASN A 85 9.47 20.29 -1.00
C ASN A 85 10.03 19.76 -2.33
N ASP A 86 9.23 19.02 -3.08
CA ASP A 86 9.58 18.44 -4.39
C ASP A 86 10.91 17.63 -4.34
N THR A 87 11.00 16.70 -3.37
CA THR A 87 12.22 15.91 -3.14
C THR A 87 11.91 14.52 -2.60
N ILE A 88 12.90 13.62 -2.65
CA ILE A 88 12.80 12.29 -2.02
C ILE A 88 13.41 12.33 -0.62
N ARG A 89 12.68 11.80 0.35
CA ARG A 89 13.12 11.61 1.74
C ARG A 89 13.41 10.13 1.99
N ARG A 90 14.68 9.75 1.94
CA ARG A 90 15.08 8.35 2.16
C ARG A 90 14.68 7.84 3.55
N GLU A 91 14.67 8.69 4.54
CA GLU A 91 14.22 8.40 5.91
C GLU A 91 12.73 8.06 6.01
N TRP A 92 11.93 8.34 4.98
CA TRP A 92 10.51 7.96 4.90
C TRP A 92 10.29 6.63 4.16
N THR A 93 11.35 6.06 3.60
CA THR A 93 11.24 4.79 2.87
C THR A 93 11.32 3.58 3.80
N MET A 94 10.73 2.49 3.38
CA MET A 94 10.75 1.21 4.09
C MET A 94 10.76 0.05 3.09
N PRO A 95 11.18 -1.17 3.49
CA PRO A 95 11.10 -2.35 2.63
C PRO A 95 9.69 -2.51 2.08
N THR A 96 9.57 -2.44 0.75
CA THR A 96 8.28 -2.38 0.05
C THR A 96 8.15 -3.51 -0.94
N LEU A 97 7.02 -4.23 -0.88
CA LEU A 97 6.56 -5.13 -1.94
C LEU A 97 5.50 -4.41 -2.77
N TYR A 98 5.80 -4.16 -4.04
CA TYR A 98 4.87 -3.54 -4.97
C TYR A 98 4.34 -4.59 -5.96
N LEU A 99 3.07 -4.93 -5.84
CA LEU A 99 2.37 -5.87 -6.71
C LEU A 99 1.68 -5.07 -7.82
N SER A 100 2.28 -5.11 -9.01
CA SER A 100 1.71 -4.49 -10.21
C SER A 100 0.97 -5.55 -11.02
N LEU A 101 -0.35 -5.55 -10.94
CA LEU A 101 -1.19 -6.55 -11.60
C LEU A 101 -1.58 -6.16 -13.04
N GLU A 102 -1.43 -4.89 -13.38
CA GLU A 102 -1.74 -4.36 -14.72
C GLU A 102 -0.47 -4.09 -15.55
N LEU A 103 0.55 -3.51 -14.93
CA LEU A 103 1.73 -3.01 -15.62
C LEU A 103 2.96 -3.88 -15.35
N SER A 104 3.81 -4.04 -16.36
CA SER A 104 5.07 -4.79 -16.22
C SER A 104 6.05 -4.10 -15.27
N GLY A 105 6.85 -4.90 -14.54
CA GLY A 105 7.81 -4.42 -13.57
C GLY A 105 8.84 -3.43 -14.14
N TRP A 106 9.34 -3.68 -15.39
CA TRP A 106 10.29 -2.75 -16.03
C TRP A 106 9.67 -1.38 -16.33
N TYR A 107 8.38 -1.35 -16.67
CA TYR A 107 7.65 -0.10 -16.91
C TYR A 107 7.51 0.70 -15.63
N MET A 108 7.13 0.01 -14.55
CA MET A 108 7.02 0.60 -13.21
C MET A 108 8.37 1.09 -12.70
N HIS A 109 9.43 0.29 -12.88
CA HIS A 109 10.79 0.69 -12.50
C HIS A 109 11.26 1.95 -13.24
N ARG A 110 11.02 2.03 -14.56
CA ARG A 110 11.31 3.26 -15.32
C ARG A 110 10.58 4.47 -14.75
N ARG A 111 9.31 4.34 -14.34
CA ARG A 111 8.56 5.43 -13.70
C ARG A 111 9.15 5.81 -12.35
N ASN A 112 9.61 4.84 -11.56
CA ASN A 112 10.35 5.14 -10.33
C ASN A 112 11.59 5.99 -10.63
N LEU A 113 12.38 5.63 -11.66
CA LEU A 113 13.54 6.41 -12.07
C LEU A 113 13.15 7.82 -12.54
N GLN A 114 12.01 8.00 -13.21
CA GLN A 114 11.51 9.33 -13.57
C GLN A 114 11.19 10.16 -12.32
N ILE A 115 10.51 9.57 -11.34
CA ILE A 115 10.14 10.25 -10.09
C ILE A 115 11.39 10.68 -9.30
N VAL A 116 12.35 9.78 -9.10
CA VAL A 116 13.54 10.08 -8.28
C VAL A 116 14.54 10.99 -8.98
N SER A 117 14.55 11.03 -10.31
CA SER A 117 15.48 11.85 -11.09
C SER A 117 14.90 13.20 -11.52
N GLY A 118 13.55 13.35 -11.51
CA GLY A 118 12.87 14.50 -12.09
C GLY A 118 12.93 14.57 -13.63
N LEU A 119 13.43 13.52 -14.29
CA LEU A 119 13.63 13.46 -15.73
C LEU A 119 12.40 12.89 -16.45
N ASP A 120 12.21 13.31 -17.69
CA ASP A 120 11.14 12.80 -18.52
C ASP A 120 11.40 11.34 -19.00
N LYS A 121 10.39 10.74 -19.61
CA LYS A 121 10.47 9.37 -20.16
C LYS A 121 11.57 9.19 -21.19
N LYS A 122 11.82 10.19 -22.06
CA LYS A 122 12.81 10.12 -23.15
C LYS A 122 14.21 10.19 -22.57
N GLU A 123 14.45 11.09 -21.63
CA GLU A 123 15.72 11.29 -20.94
C GLU A 123 16.12 10.04 -20.15
N VAL A 124 15.20 9.49 -19.34
CA VAL A 124 15.43 8.24 -18.60
C VAL A 124 15.73 7.09 -19.57
N SER A 125 14.96 6.95 -20.66
CA SER A 125 15.17 5.87 -21.63
C SER A 125 16.50 6.00 -22.37
N LYS A 126 16.96 7.22 -22.66
CA LYS A 126 18.22 7.47 -23.34
C LYS A 126 19.45 7.17 -22.47
N SER A 127 19.35 7.43 -21.17
CA SER A 127 20.46 7.34 -20.21
C SER A 127 20.19 6.34 -19.08
N TYR A 128 19.38 5.30 -19.32
CA TYR A 128 18.84 4.40 -18.28
C TYR A 128 19.92 3.75 -17.40
N ARG A 129 21.10 3.40 -17.96
CA ARG A 129 22.20 2.80 -17.20
C ARG A 129 22.78 3.77 -16.17
N TYR A 130 23.09 4.97 -16.62
CA TYR A 130 23.63 6.01 -15.75
C TYR A 130 22.64 6.43 -14.68
N ILE A 131 21.36 6.64 -15.06
CA ILE A 131 20.31 7.03 -14.13
C ILE A 131 20.02 5.91 -13.14
N GLY A 132 19.95 4.66 -13.60
CA GLY A 132 19.74 3.49 -12.75
C GLY A 132 20.84 3.32 -11.70
N GLU A 133 22.10 3.51 -12.07
CA GLU A 133 23.22 3.44 -11.14
C GLU A 133 23.21 4.62 -10.16
N LYS A 134 23.02 5.83 -10.66
CA LYS A 134 22.98 7.05 -9.84
C LYS A 134 21.90 7.06 -8.78
N PHE A 135 20.72 6.51 -9.10
CA PHE A 135 19.55 6.51 -8.21
C PHE A 135 19.23 5.13 -7.62
N LYS A 136 20.16 4.19 -7.70
CA LYS A 136 19.99 2.82 -7.19
C LYS A 136 19.50 2.81 -5.74
N ASP A 137 20.17 3.52 -4.86
CA ASP A 137 19.86 3.59 -3.43
C ASP A 137 18.46 4.16 -3.11
N TYR A 138 17.85 4.85 -4.07
CA TYR A 138 16.52 5.43 -3.92
C TYR A 138 15.40 4.46 -4.28
N VAL A 139 15.70 3.36 -4.98
CA VAL A 139 14.70 2.44 -5.52
C VAL A 139 14.89 0.99 -5.08
N GLU A 140 16.07 0.62 -4.55
CA GLU A 140 16.41 -0.78 -4.23
C GLU A 140 15.59 -1.39 -3.08
N HIS A 141 14.98 -0.54 -2.23
CA HIS A 141 14.09 -1.01 -1.15
C HIS A 141 12.71 -1.47 -1.68
N ILE A 142 12.43 -1.28 -2.98
CA ILE A 142 11.17 -1.68 -3.61
C ILE A 142 11.38 -2.94 -4.44
N VAL A 143 10.80 -4.04 -3.98
CA VAL A 143 10.67 -5.27 -4.78
C VAL A 143 9.39 -5.18 -5.59
N MET A 144 9.51 -5.20 -6.90
CA MET A 144 8.36 -5.17 -7.81
C MET A 144 8.08 -6.56 -8.36
N GLN A 145 6.82 -6.97 -8.29
CA GLN A 145 6.37 -8.22 -8.87
C GLN A 145 5.12 -8.02 -9.71
N THR A 146 5.12 -8.68 -10.85
CA THR A 146 3.93 -8.90 -11.68
C THR A 146 3.56 -10.37 -11.51
N ILE A 147 2.51 -10.63 -10.76
CA ILE A 147 2.09 -11.97 -10.39
C ILE A 147 0.68 -12.24 -10.90
N SER A 148 0.32 -13.52 -11.02
CA SER A 148 -1.08 -13.87 -11.13
C SER A 148 -1.82 -13.36 -9.91
N PRO A 149 -2.93 -12.67 -10.09
CA PRO A 149 -3.64 -12.01 -8.99
C PRO A 149 -4.43 -13.04 -8.16
N ASP A 150 -3.72 -13.72 -7.28
CA ASP A 150 -4.24 -14.70 -6.33
C ASP A 150 -3.95 -14.24 -4.90
N ALA A 151 -4.98 -14.19 -4.07
CA ALA A 151 -4.86 -13.69 -2.70
C ALA A 151 -3.91 -14.54 -1.84
N ASP A 152 -3.90 -15.87 -2.01
CA ASP A 152 -3.02 -16.76 -1.25
C ASP A 152 -1.55 -16.57 -1.67
N LEU A 153 -1.31 -16.30 -2.94
CA LEU A 153 0.03 -15.99 -3.45
C LEU A 153 0.54 -14.66 -2.88
N ILE A 154 -0.31 -13.65 -2.78
CA ILE A 154 0.03 -12.38 -2.11
C ILE A 154 0.49 -12.64 -0.67
N GLN A 155 -0.28 -13.40 0.10
CA GLN A 155 0.08 -13.74 1.48
C GLN A 155 1.42 -14.49 1.56
N LYS A 156 1.65 -15.46 0.68
CA LYS A 156 2.90 -16.21 0.62
C LYS A 156 4.09 -15.28 0.41
N GLN A 157 4.00 -14.37 -0.54
CA GLN A 157 5.09 -13.44 -0.85
C GLN A 157 5.36 -12.45 0.28
N ILE A 158 4.31 -11.97 0.95
CA ILE A 158 4.48 -11.13 2.14
C ILE A 158 5.24 -11.89 3.24
N ARG A 159 4.92 -13.17 3.46
CA ARG A 159 5.64 -14.01 4.44
C ARG A 159 7.10 -14.24 4.07
N GLU A 160 7.40 -14.44 2.79
CA GLU A 160 8.76 -14.69 2.31
C GLU A 160 9.64 -13.44 2.32
N LEU A 161 9.10 -12.31 1.89
CA LEU A 161 9.85 -11.06 1.73
C LEU A 161 9.83 -10.16 2.98
N GLN A 162 8.88 -10.37 3.88
CA GLN A 162 8.68 -9.59 5.10
C GLN A 162 8.75 -8.07 4.89
N PRO A 163 8.01 -7.52 3.91
CA PRO A 163 7.96 -6.09 3.68
C PRO A 163 7.27 -5.38 4.84
N ARG A 164 7.51 -4.08 4.97
CA ARG A 164 6.75 -3.21 5.89
C ARG A 164 5.62 -2.47 5.20
N LEU A 165 5.77 -2.24 3.90
CA LEU A 165 4.75 -1.68 3.04
C LEU A 165 4.45 -2.66 1.91
N VAL A 166 3.17 -2.90 1.66
CA VAL A 166 2.69 -3.63 0.48
C VAL A 166 1.79 -2.71 -0.33
N VAL A 167 2.07 -2.57 -1.60
CA VAL A 167 1.20 -1.86 -2.54
C VAL A 167 0.56 -2.89 -3.47
N VAL A 168 -0.77 -2.85 -3.62
CA VAL A 168 -1.52 -3.70 -4.56
C VAL A 168 -2.18 -2.83 -5.63
N ASP A 169 -1.66 -2.88 -6.84
CA ASP A 169 -2.04 -2.01 -7.96
C ASP A 169 -2.53 -2.85 -9.14
N TYR A 170 -3.84 -3.06 -9.31
CA TYR A 170 -4.97 -2.66 -8.48
C TYR A 170 -5.82 -3.89 -8.08
N ILE A 171 -6.55 -3.78 -7.00
CA ILE A 171 -7.23 -4.92 -6.36
C ILE A 171 -8.34 -5.53 -7.19
N ASP A 172 -8.94 -4.78 -8.11
CA ASP A 172 -10.00 -5.25 -9.01
C ASP A 172 -9.54 -6.40 -9.93
N LEU A 173 -8.21 -6.61 -10.05
CA LEU A 173 -7.61 -7.72 -10.82
C LEU A 173 -7.25 -8.94 -9.96
N VAL A 174 -7.42 -8.88 -8.65
CA VAL A 174 -7.12 -10.01 -7.77
C VAL A 174 -8.20 -11.08 -7.92
N GLU A 175 -7.77 -12.31 -8.22
CA GLU A 175 -8.69 -13.44 -8.34
C GLU A 175 -9.34 -13.77 -7.01
N THR A 176 -10.64 -14.06 -7.07
CA THR A 176 -11.45 -14.43 -5.92
C THR A 176 -12.00 -15.85 -6.07
N PRO A 177 -12.34 -16.53 -4.96
CA PRO A 177 -12.99 -17.83 -5.02
C PRO A 177 -14.25 -17.81 -5.87
N ARG A 178 -14.54 -18.90 -6.58
CA ARG A 178 -15.66 -19.02 -7.55
C ARG A 178 -17.06 -18.75 -6.96
N ASN A 179 -17.21 -18.81 -5.66
CA ASN A 179 -18.45 -18.49 -4.96
C ASN A 179 -18.66 -16.99 -4.74
N VAL A 180 -17.63 -16.17 -4.92
CA VAL A 180 -17.72 -14.69 -4.85
C VAL A 180 -18.10 -14.19 -6.24
N ARG A 181 -19.30 -13.62 -6.37
CA ARG A 181 -19.82 -13.18 -7.67
C ARG A 181 -20.15 -11.69 -7.66
N GLY A 182 -19.81 -11.02 -8.77
CA GLY A 182 -20.03 -9.58 -8.94
C GLY A 182 -18.84 -8.74 -8.50
N GLU A 183 -18.54 -7.67 -9.24
CA GLU A 183 -17.37 -6.81 -9.02
C GLU A 183 -17.31 -6.24 -7.61
N TYR A 184 -18.44 -5.76 -7.08
CA TYR A 184 -18.51 -5.21 -5.74
C TYR A 184 -18.12 -6.24 -4.66
N GLU A 185 -18.66 -7.46 -4.73
CA GLU A 185 -18.37 -8.52 -3.75
C GLU A 185 -16.91 -9.00 -3.88
N GLN A 186 -16.34 -9.01 -5.08
CA GLN A 186 -14.93 -9.34 -5.32
C GLN A 186 -14.00 -8.29 -4.68
N VAL A 187 -14.23 -7.02 -4.95
CA VAL A 187 -13.46 -5.91 -4.34
C VAL A 187 -13.58 -5.94 -2.81
N ARG A 188 -14.80 -6.14 -2.29
CA ARG A 188 -15.06 -6.26 -0.86
C ARG A 188 -14.30 -7.44 -0.24
N TYR A 189 -14.33 -8.61 -0.88
CA TYR A 189 -13.62 -9.80 -0.43
C TYR A 189 -12.10 -9.55 -0.35
N VAL A 190 -11.51 -9.01 -1.43
CA VAL A 190 -10.08 -8.73 -1.50
C VAL A 190 -9.68 -7.68 -0.48
N SER A 191 -10.43 -6.58 -0.36
CA SER A 191 -10.14 -5.53 0.63
C SER A 191 -10.18 -6.06 2.06
N HIS A 192 -11.17 -6.91 2.39
CA HIS A 192 -11.26 -7.52 3.71
C HIS A 192 -10.09 -8.49 3.97
N TYR A 193 -9.71 -9.28 2.97
CA TYR A 193 -8.56 -10.17 3.05
C TYR A 193 -7.26 -9.40 3.30
N LEU A 194 -7.00 -8.35 2.54
CA LEU A 194 -5.82 -7.49 2.70
C LEU A 194 -5.82 -6.76 4.05
N SER A 195 -6.97 -6.29 4.52
CA SER A 195 -7.09 -5.67 5.84
C SER A 195 -6.69 -6.64 6.96
N ASN A 196 -7.15 -7.90 6.88
CA ASN A 196 -6.75 -8.92 7.83
C ASN A 196 -5.24 -9.23 7.76
N LEU A 197 -4.65 -9.24 6.56
CA LEU A 197 -3.20 -9.40 6.40
C LEU A 197 -2.44 -8.24 7.04
N ALA A 198 -2.88 -6.99 6.84
CA ALA A 198 -2.25 -5.83 7.44
C ALA A 198 -2.18 -5.96 8.97
N VAL A 199 -3.31 -6.29 9.60
CA VAL A 199 -3.40 -6.47 11.06
C VAL A 199 -2.54 -7.66 11.54
N ASN A 200 -2.67 -8.83 10.90
CA ASN A 200 -2.01 -10.06 11.36
C ASN A 200 -0.49 -10.04 11.19
N MET A 201 0.01 -9.29 10.22
CA MET A 201 1.43 -9.21 9.90
C MET A 201 2.09 -7.90 10.36
N ASP A 202 1.32 -7.01 10.99
CA ASP A 202 1.75 -5.68 11.45
C ASP A 202 2.48 -4.88 10.36
N ILE A 203 1.87 -4.84 9.16
CA ILE A 203 2.38 -4.15 7.98
C ILE A 203 1.38 -3.09 7.50
N ILE A 204 1.86 -2.13 6.72
CA ILE A 204 1.01 -1.17 6.03
C ILE A 204 0.64 -1.74 4.66
N ILE A 205 -0.65 -1.69 4.30
CA ILE A 205 -1.09 -2.04 2.96
C ILE A 205 -1.75 -0.83 2.30
N VAL A 206 -1.26 -0.47 1.11
CA VAL A 206 -1.87 0.53 0.22
C VAL A 206 -2.46 -0.23 -0.96
N GLN A 207 -3.78 -0.24 -1.06
CA GLN A 207 -4.47 -0.83 -2.21
C GLN A 207 -5.00 0.25 -3.14
N ILE A 208 -4.98 -0.02 -4.45
CA ILE A 208 -5.57 0.85 -5.46
C ILE A 208 -6.83 0.17 -5.98
N SER A 209 -7.92 0.92 -6.07
CA SER A 209 -9.18 0.48 -6.69
C SER A 209 -9.64 1.47 -7.74
N GLN A 210 -10.29 0.97 -8.80
CA GLN A 210 -10.83 1.79 -9.86
C GLN A 210 -12.34 1.98 -9.66
N VAL A 211 -12.78 3.22 -9.80
CA VAL A 211 -14.22 3.52 -9.87
C VAL A 211 -14.67 3.28 -11.31
N SER A 212 -15.71 2.45 -11.51
CA SER A 212 -16.25 2.21 -12.85
C SER A 212 -16.73 3.51 -13.47
N ARG A 213 -16.55 3.66 -14.81
CA ARG A 213 -16.93 4.88 -15.55
C ARG A 213 -18.44 5.17 -15.51
N GLU A 214 -19.27 4.19 -15.22
CA GLU A 214 -20.71 4.38 -15.10
C GLU A 214 -21.08 5.20 -13.87
N TYR A 215 -20.38 5.01 -12.74
CA TYR A 215 -20.58 5.84 -11.54
C TYR A 215 -20.07 7.28 -11.73
N SER A 216 -19.03 7.49 -12.54
CA SER A 216 -18.47 8.83 -12.77
C SER A 216 -19.30 9.69 -13.74
N ARG A 217 -20.28 9.11 -14.45
CA ARG A 217 -21.15 9.85 -15.39
C ARG A 217 -22.51 10.24 -14.83
N ASN A 218 -23.00 9.54 -13.80
CA ASN A 218 -24.38 9.70 -13.35
C ASN A 218 -24.55 10.36 -11.98
N GLU A 219 -23.49 10.54 -11.20
CA GLU A 219 -23.60 11.31 -9.95
C GLU A 219 -22.31 12.11 -9.74
N VAL A 220 -22.45 13.41 -9.79
CA VAL A 220 -21.64 14.28 -8.94
C VAL A 220 -21.90 13.73 -7.54
N LEU A 221 -20.95 12.99 -6.99
CA LEU A 221 -20.98 12.56 -5.61
C LEU A 221 -21.10 13.83 -4.76
N ASP A 222 -22.31 14.14 -4.35
CA ASP A 222 -22.60 15.22 -3.43
C ASP A 222 -22.13 14.78 -2.04
N ILE A 223 -20.80 14.76 -1.88
CA ILE A 223 -20.13 14.36 -0.63
C ILE A 223 -20.30 15.45 0.45
N TYR A 224 -20.97 16.55 0.11
CA TYR A 224 -21.15 17.72 0.97
C TYR A 224 -22.58 18.03 1.37
N ALA A 225 -23.53 17.11 1.18
CA ALA A 225 -24.88 17.26 1.69
C ALA A 225 -25.11 16.35 2.90
N GLY A 226 -24.64 16.82 4.07
CA GLY A 226 -24.86 16.17 5.33
C GLY A 226 -24.21 16.95 6.45
#